data_77abb27f90dc4870f2b232e60a1d4692
#
_entry.id   77abb27f90dc4870f2b232e60a1d4692
#
_cell.length_a   1.000
_cell.length_b   1.000
_cell.length_c   1.000
_cell.angle_alpha   90.00
_cell.angle_beta   90.00
_cell.angle_gamma   90.00
#
_symmetry.space_group_name_H-M   'P 1'
#
loop_
_entity.id
_entity.type
_entity.pdbx_description
1 polymer ?
#
loop_
_entity_poly.entity_id
_entity_poly.type
_entity_poly.pdbx_seq_one_letter_code
_entity_poly.pdbx_strand_id
1 'polypeptide(L)'
;MSFTPQDILKLDYEKTLAAIDKYDGHVQEIKNWSITACGAILLLGLKNKSVPIASLTIFIAIGFCFAALICKTFLIAAWTHAKELESLIRDGQKSELRHQFGLVWASPQRLTLKGLGRTAVHPIGWHVPLFFGLIIVVTVVTDIYIFCFL
;
A
#
# COMPACT_ATOMS: atom_id res chain seq x y z
N MET A 1 -38.22 0.89 -10.19
CA MET A 1 -37.28 -0.12 -10.69
C MET A 1 -36.86 -0.98 -9.49
N SER A 2 -37.24 -2.26 -9.47
CA SER A 2 -36.84 -3.19 -8.40
C SER A 2 -35.52 -3.83 -8.85
N PHE A 3 -34.44 -3.56 -8.12
CA PHE A 3 -33.17 -4.25 -8.34
C PHE A 3 -33.32 -5.72 -7.95
N THR A 4 -32.84 -6.60 -8.80
CA THR A 4 -32.74 -8.03 -8.47
C THR A 4 -31.53 -8.25 -7.55
N PRO A 5 -31.51 -9.31 -6.72
CA PRO A 5 -30.32 -9.64 -5.92
C PRO A 5 -29.04 -9.80 -6.75
N GLN A 6 -29.16 -10.26 -8.00
CA GLN A 6 -28.03 -10.41 -8.91
C GLN A 6 -27.49 -9.05 -9.41
N ASP A 7 -28.36 -8.05 -9.61
CA ASP A 7 -27.93 -6.70 -10.01
C ASP A 7 -27.13 -6.03 -8.89
N ILE A 8 -27.53 -6.27 -7.64
CA ILE A 8 -26.82 -5.75 -6.45
C ILE A 8 -25.45 -6.37 -6.33
N LEU A 9 -25.33 -7.71 -6.51
CA LEU A 9 -24.04 -8.41 -6.47
C LEU A 9 -23.07 -7.93 -7.57
N LYS A 10 -23.57 -7.73 -8.79
CA LYS A 10 -22.79 -7.17 -9.89
C LYS A 10 -22.30 -5.76 -9.59
N LEU A 11 -23.17 -4.91 -9.08
CA LEU A 11 -22.82 -3.53 -8.71
C LEU A 11 -21.77 -3.49 -7.59
N ASP A 12 -21.87 -4.38 -6.60
CA ASP A 12 -20.89 -4.49 -5.52
C ASP A 12 -19.54 -4.99 -6.04
N TYR A 13 -19.53 -5.95 -6.96
CA TYR A 13 -18.34 -6.44 -7.64
C TYR A 13 -17.65 -5.32 -8.44
N GLU A 14 -18.40 -4.57 -9.26
CA GLU A 14 -17.86 -3.43 -10.04
C GLU A 14 -17.24 -2.35 -9.13
N LYS A 15 -17.93 -2.00 -8.03
CA LYS A 15 -17.41 -1.04 -7.04
C LYS A 15 -16.14 -1.55 -6.35
N THR A 16 -16.08 -2.86 -6.08
CA THR A 16 -14.90 -3.49 -5.48
C THR A 16 -13.71 -3.46 -6.43
N LEU A 17 -13.92 -3.73 -7.74
CA LEU A 17 -12.86 -3.60 -8.75
C LEU A 17 -12.36 -2.15 -8.86
N ALA A 18 -13.26 -1.17 -8.90
CA ALA A 18 -12.88 0.24 -8.93
C ALA A 18 -12.08 0.66 -7.66
N ALA A 19 -12.39 0.08 -6.50
CA ALA A 19 -11.63 0.31 -5.28
C ALA A 19 -10.22 -0.33 -5.37
N ILE A 20 -10.08 -1.51 -5.96
CA ILE A 20 -8.78 -2.17 -6.21
C ILE A 20 -7.89 -1.26 -7.05
N ASP A 21 -8.38 -0.78 -8.20
CA ASP A 21 -7.65 0.10 -9.10
C ASP A 21 -7.23 1.40 -8.40
N LYS A 22 -8.13 2.00 -7.61
CA LYS A 22 -7.86 3.21 -6.85
C LYS A 22 -6.74 3.01 -5.83
N TYR A 23 -6.77 1.92 -5.04
CA TYR A 23 -5.75 1.69 -4.02
C TYR A 23 -4.40 1.29 -4.62
N ASP A 24 -4.39 0.58 -5.73
CA ASP A 24 -3.14 0.28 -6.44
C ASP A 24 -2.52 1.55 -7.03
N GLY A 25 -3.33 2.44 -7.61
CA GLY A 25 -2.92 3.78 -8.04
C GLY A 25 -2.30 4.59 -6.90
N HIS A 26 -2.93 4.64 -5.72
CA HIS A 26 -2.38 5.35 -4.57
C HIS A 26 -1.03 4.78 -4.10
N VAL A 27 -0.84 3.46 -4.14
CA VAL A 27 0.48 2.88 -3.82
C VAL A 27 1.55 3.35 -4.79
N GLN A 28 1.20 3.44 -6.09
CA GLN A 28 2.14 3.93 -7.10
C GLN A 28 2.46 5.42 -6.93
N GLU A 29 1.47 6.24 -6.61
CA GLU A 29 1.66 7.65 -6.28
C GLU A 29 2.57 7.83 -5.07
N ILE A 30 2.35 7.07 -3.98
CA ILE A 30 3.20 7.10 -2.78
C ILE A 30 4.65 6.76 -3.13
N LYS A 31 4.90 5.76 -3.99
CA LYS A 31 6.25 5.42 -4.45
C LYS A 31 6.88 6.57 -5.25
N ASN A 32 6.14 7.18 -6.16
CA ASN A 32 6.63 8.29 -6.98
C ASN A 32 6.99 9.50 -6.11
N TRP A 33 6.12 9.86 -5.16
CA TRP A 33 6.40 10.93 -4.19
C TRP A 33 7.59 10.61 -3.30
N SER A 34 7.76 9.35 -2.88
CA SER A 34 8.90 8.95 -2.06
C SER A 34 10.23 9.07 -2.81
N ILE A 35 10.28 8.69 -4.09
CA ILE A 35 11.49 8.87 -4.92
C ILE A 35 11.84 10.35 -5.01
N THR A 36 10.85 11.20 -5.29
CA THR A 36 11.07 12.63 -5.43
C THR A 36 11.56 13.26 -4.13
N ALA A 37 10.87 12.99 -3.01
CA ALA A 37 11.23 13.56 -1.71
C ALA A 37 12.59 13.05 -1.22
N CYS A 38 12.82 11.73 -1.26
CA CYS A 38 14.07 11.13 -0.83
C CYS A 38 15.24 11.57 -1.72
N GLY A 39 15.04 11.61 -3.04
CA GLY A 39 16.07 12.07 -3.98
C GLY A 39 16.47 13.52 -3.76
N ALA A 40 15.50 14.43 -3.53
CA ALA A 40 15.77 15.82 -3.24
C ALA A 40 16.59 16.00 -1.95
N ILE A 41 16.27 15.25 -0.90
CA ILE A 41 16.98 15.34 0.39
C ILE A 41 18.40 14.76 0.27
N LEU A 42 18.57 13.63 -0.43
CA LEU A 42 19.89 13.05 -0.68
C LEU A 42 20.78 14.02 -1.47
N LEU A 43 20.26 14.65 -2.52
CA LEU A 43 21.00 15.67 -3.28
C LEU A 43 21.38 16.86 -2.40
N LEU A 44 20.49 17.31 -1.52
CA LEU A 44 20.79 18.37 -0.57
C LEU A 44 21.87 17.96 0.44
N GLY A 45 21.84 16.74 0.94
CA GLY A 45 22.86 16.16 1.81
C GLY A 45 24.23 16.10 1.13
N LEU A 46 24.28 15.63 -0.11
CA LEU A 46 25.51 15.62 -0.92
C LEU A 46 26.07 17.00 -1.17
N LYS A 47 25.20 17.95 -1.59
CA LYS A 47 25.62 19.34 -1.85
C LYS A 47 26.21 20.02 -0.63
N ASN A 48 25.63 19.80 0.55
CA ASN A 48 26.07 20.40 1.81
C ASN A 48 27.10 19.55 2.55
N LYS A 49 27.53 18.40 2.00
CA LYS A 49 28.44 17.44 2.64
C LYS A 49 27.99 17.07 4.05
N SER A 50 26.69 16.87 4.23
CA SER A 50 26.04 16.71 5.53
C SER A 50 25.36 15.36 5.68
N VAL A 51 26.00 14.44 6.44
CA VAL A 51 25.41 13.16 6.80
C VAL A 51 24.04 13.31 7.50
N PRO A 52 23.83 14.21 8.48
CA PRO A 52 22.53 14.35 9.12
C PRO A 52 21.39 14.71 8.15
N ILE A 53 21.68 15.53 7.13
CA ILE A 53 20.67 15.87 6.11
C ILE A 53 20.36 14.64 5.25
N ALA A 54 21.36 13.90 4.79
CA ALA A 54 21.16 12.73 3.98
C ALA A 54 20.42 11.63 4.77
N SER A 55 20.79 11.38 6.03
CA SER A 55 20.14 10.40 6.91
C SER A 55 18.65 10.68 7.19
N LEU A 56 18.18 11.94 7.06
CA LEU A 56 16.76 12.28 7.19
C LEU A 56 15.90 11.50 6.16
N THR A 57 16.48 11.13 5.03
CA THR A 57 15.82 10.30 4.01
C THR A 57 15.31 8.97 4.57
N ILE A 58 16.01 8.37 5.53
CA ILE A 58 15.61 7.10 6.15
C ILE A 58 14.25 7.24 6.85
N PHE A 59 14.07 8.30 7.63
CA PHE A 59 12.80 8.56 8.35
C PHE A 59 11.65 8.81 7.38
N ILE A 60 11.91 9.54 6.30
CA ILE A 60 10.92 9.84 5.27
C ILE A 60 10.55 8.55 4.50
N ALA A 61 11.54 7.74 4.13
CA ALA A 61 11.31 6.45 3.48
C ALA A 61 10.47 5.50 4.36
N ILE A 62 10.74 5.45 5.67
CA ILE A 62 9.94 4.67 6.63
C ILE A 62 8.49 5.18 6.65
N GLY A 63 8.27 6.50 6.71
CA GLY A 63 6.93 7.09 6.69
C GLY A 63 6.14 6.74 5.44
N PHE A 64 6.74 6.85 4.26
CA PHE A 64 6.13 6.44 2.99
C PHE A 64 5.89 4.92 2.92
N CYS A 65 6.81 4.11 3.46
CA CYS A 65 6.62 2.66 3.56
C CYS A 65 5.36 2.31 4.36
N PHE A 66 5.16 2.93 5.52
CA PHE A 66 3.94 2.73 6.31
C PHE A 66 2.69 3.15 5.55
N ALA A 67 2.68 4.30 4.89
CA ALA A 67 1.56 4.75 4.08
C ALA A 67 1.22 3.76 2.96
N ALA A 68 2.24 3.27 2.25
CA ALA A 68 2.06 2.28 1.19
C ALA A 68 1.54 0.93 1.72
N LEU A 69 2.02 0.47 2.88
CA LEU A 69 1.54 -0.76 3.52
C LEU A 69 0.08 -0.64 3.96
N ILE A 70 -0.35 0.52 4.46
CA ILE A 70 -1.76 0.78 4.78
C ILE A 70 -2.61 0.64 3.53
N CYS A 71 -2.24 1.29 2.41
CA CYS A 71 -2.97 1.17 1.14
C CYS A 71 -3.00 -0.28 0.64
N LYS A 72 -1.89 -1.04 0.75
CA LYS A 72 -1.86 -2.46 0.37
C LYS A 72 -2.72 -3.33 1.27
N THR A 73 -2.87 -3.00 2.54
CA THR A 73 -3.79 -3.72 3.44
C THR A 73 -5.23 -3.60 2.96
N PHE A 74 -5.65 -2.41 2.53
CA PHE A 74 -6.97 -2.20 1.94
C PHE A 74 -7.10 -2.93 0.59
N LEU A 75 -6.07 -2.88 -0.25
CA LEU A 75 -6.05 -3.58 -1.52
C LEU A 75 -6.25 -5.10 -1.35
N ILE A 76 -5.53 -5.74 -0.41
CA ILE A 76 -5.68 -7.17 -0.12
C ILE A 76 -7.10 -7.48 0.38
N ALA A 77 -7.70 -6.59 1.20
CA ALA A 77 -9.06 -6.73 1.65
C ALA A 77 -10.05 -6.70 0.48
N ALA A 78 -9.89 -5.74 -0.44
CA ALA A 78 -10.71 -5.63 -1.64
C ALA A 78 -10.60 -6.86 -2.55
N TRP A 79 -9.39 -7.36 -2.77
CA TRP A 79 -9.16 -8.59 -3.52
C TRP A 79 -9.84 -9.81 -2.90
N THR A 80 -9.79 -9.93 -1.58
CA THR A 80 -10.46 -11.04 -0.87
C THR A 80 -11.98 -10.96 -1.07
N HIS A 81 -12.53 -9.75 -0.91
CA HIS A 81 -13.97 -9.52 -1.09
C HIS A 81 -14.41 -9.76 -2.56
N ALA A 82 -13.62 -9.31 -3.54
CA ALA A 82 -13.91 -9.55 -4.95
C ALA A 82 -13.98 -11.05 -5.28
N LYS A 83 -13.07 -11.86 -4.73
CA LYS A 83 -13.08 -13.33 -4.90
C LYS A 83 -14.31 -13.98 -4.28
N GLU A 84 -14.75 -13.50 -3.12
CA GLU A 84 -15.98 -13.99 -2.48
C GLU A 84 -17.19 -13.66 -3.33
N LEU A 85 -17.30 -12.42 -3.85
CA LEU A 85 -18.38 -12.02 -4.74
C LEU A 85 -18.40 -12.81 -6.04
N GLU A 86 -17.22 -13.05 -6.64
CA GLU A 86 -17.09 -13.86 -7.87
C GLU A 86 -17.60 -15.30 -7.65
N SER A 87 -17.27 -15.91 -6.50
CA SER A 87 -17.76 -17.26 -6.17
C SER A 87 -19.28 -17.27 -6.02
N LEU A 88 -19.87 -16.25 -5.37
CA LEU A 88 -21.32 -16.13 -5.18
C LEU A 88 -22.06 -15.92 -6.51
N ILE A 89 -21.50 -15.11 -7.42
CA ILE A 89 -22.07 -14.89 -8.76
C ILE A 89 -22.03 -16.20 -9.56
N ARG A 90 -20.92 -16.94 -9.50
CA ARG A 90 -20.76 -18.20 -10.23
C ARG A 90 -21.66 -19.31 -9.73
N ASP A 91 -21.78 -19.44 -8.41
CA ASP A 91 -22.53 -20.55 -7.79
C ASP A 91 -24.04 -20.28 -7.75
N GLY A 92 -24.50 -19.12 -8.22
CA GLY A 92 -25.92 -18.75 -8.30
C GLY A 92 -26.63 -18.73 -6.93
N GLN A 93 -25.86 -18.76 -5.85
CA GLN A 93 -26.41 -18.77 -4.49
C GLN A 93 -27.02 -17.42 -4.17
N LYS A 94 -28.28 -17.44 -3.72
CA LYS A 94 -28.93 -16.32 -3.04
C LYS A 94 -28.23 -16.13 -1.68
N SER A 95 -27.07 -15.47 -1.66
CA SER A 95 -26.48 -15.13 -0.38
C SER A 95 -27.38 -14.07 0.28
N GLU A 96 -27.73 -14.31 1.54
CA GLU A 96 -28.22 -13.25 2.39
C GLU A 96 -27.17 -12.13 2.32
N LEU A 97 -27.57 -10.96 1.84
CA LEU A 97 -26.74 -9.73 1.71
C LEU A 97 -26.20 -9.30 3.09
N ARG A 98 -25.29 -10.08 3.65
CA ARG A 98 -24.72 -9.88 4.99
C ARG A 98 -23.52 -8.97 5.00
N HIS A 99 -23.03 -8.57 3.82
CA HIS A 99 -21.78 -7.83 3.72
C HIS A 99 -22.05 -6.38 3.37
N GLN A 100 -22.32 -5.59 4.42
CA GLN A 100 -22.18 -4.16 4.31
C GLN A 100 -20.72 -3.85 4.00
N PHE A 101 -20.47 -3.33 2.81
CA PHE A 101 -19.15 -2.92 2.28
C PHE A 101 -18.29 -2.18 3.33
N GLY A 102 -18.91 -1.39 4.21
CA GLY A 102 -18.23 -0.65 5.28
C GLY A 102 -17.64 -1.52 6.41
N LEU A 103 -18.22 -2.67 6.74
CA LEU A 103 -17.77 -3.48 7.87
C LEU A 103 -16.51 -4.31 7.56
N VAL A 104 -16.36 -4.77 6.31
CA VAL A 104 -15.16 -5.51 5.88
C VAL A 104 -13.93 -4.60 5.85
N TRP A 105 -14.13 -3.32 5.49
CA TRP A 105 -13.07 -2.33 5.37
C TRP A 105 -12.64 -1.74 6.71
N ALA A 106 -13.56 -1.62 7.65
CA ALA A 106 -13.36 -0.96 8.95
C ALA A 106 -12.81 -1.89 10.05
N SER A 107 -12.31 -3.09 9.73
CA SER A 107 -11.74 -3.95 10.75
C SER A 107 -10.45 -3.35 11.35
N PRO A 108 -10.47 -2.82 12.59
CA PRO A 108 -9.33 -2.17 13.21
C PRO A 108 -8.14 -3.12 13.39
N GLN A 109 -8.37 -4.43 13.39
CA GLN A 109 -7.32 -5.46 13.50
C GLN A 109 -6.36 -5.47 12.30
N ARG A 110 -6.76 -4.93 11.14
CA ARG A 110 -5.92 -4.89 9.93
C ARG A 110 -4.88 -3.78 9.98
N LEU A 111 -5.17 -2.68 10.68
CA LEU A 111 -4.28 -1.53 10.85
C LEU A 111 -3.33 -1.66 12.04
N THR A 112 -3.29 -2.80 12.71
CA THR A 112 -2.30 -3.07 13.75
C THR A 112 -0.93 -3.35 13.14
N LEU A 113 0.15 -3.14 13.92
CA LEU A 113 1.52 -3.49 13.48
C LEU A 113 1.63 -4.94 13.03
N LYS A 114 0.91 -5.87 13.69
CA LYS A 114 0.83 -7.28 13.29
C LYS A 114 0.12 -7.47 11.95
N GLY A 115 -0.94 -6.70 11.68
CA GLY A 115 -1.66 -6.69 10.40
C GLY A 115 -0.79 -6.17 9.27
N LEU A 116 -0.10 -5.05 9.48
CA LEU A 116 0.85 -4.47 8.52
C LEU A 116 2.02 -5.41 8.23
N GLY A 117 2.55 -6.09 9.25
CA GLY A 117 3.59 -7.11 9.09
C GLY A 117 3.13 -8.28 8.22
N ARG A 118 1.89 -8.75 8.40
CA ARG A 118 1.31 -9.78 7.51
C ARG A 118 1.18 -9.28 6.06
N THR A 119 0.78 -8.02 5.88
CA THR A 119 0.70 -7.39 4.55
C THR A 119 2.07 -7.31 3.88
N ALA A 120 3.12 -6.98 4.61
CA ALA A 120 4.49 -6.89 4.10
C ALA A 120 5.02 -8.24 3.59
N VAL A 121 4.61 -9.35 4.20
CA VAL A 121 5.03 -10.72 3.80
C VAL A 121 4.08 -11.34 2.77
N HIS A 122 2.89 -10.75 2.56
CA HIS A 122 1.91 -11.27 1.61
C HIS A 122 2.43 -11.16 0.15
N PRO A 123 2.17 -12.15 -0.75
CA PRO A 123 2.64 -12.10 -2.15
C PRO A 123 2.31 -10.82 -2.91
N ILE A 124 1.21 -10.14 -2.57
CA ILE A 124 0.82 -8.86 -3.17
C ILE A 124 1.54 -7.67 -2.51
N GLY A 125 2.01 -7.80 -1.27
CA GLY A 125 2.57 -6.70 -0.47
C GLY A 125 4.09 -6.64 -0.40
N TRP A 126 4.80 -7.77 -0.62
CA TRP A 126 6.24 -7.92 -0.37
C TRP A 126 7.14 -6.93 -1.13
N HIS A 127 6.72 -6.49 -2.31
CA HIS A 127 7.48 -5.54 -3.11
C HIS A 127 7.50 -4.11 -2.50
N VAL A 128 6.60 -3.79 -1.56
CA VAL A 128 6.59 -2.50 -0.85
C VAL A 128 7.81 -2.37 0.05
N PRO A 129 8.03 -3.25 1.06
CA PRO A 129 9.22 -3.14 1.91
C PRO A 129 10.53 -3.30 1.13
N LEU A 130 10.55 -4.07 0.04
CA LEU A 130 11.71 -4.23 -0.81
C LEU A 130 12.09 -2.92 -1.51
N PHE A 131 11.11 -2.22 -2.08
CA PHE A 131 11.30 -0.91 -2.70
C PHE A 131 11.86 0.12 -1.72
N PHE A 132 11.27 0.24 -0.52
CA PHE A 132 11.74 1.19 0.49
C PHE A 132 13.06 0.75 1.13
N GLY A 133 13.31 -0.55 1.24
CA GLY A 133 14.59 -1.09 1.66
C GLY A 133 15.72 -0.66 0.71
N LEU A 134 15.47 -0.65 -0.59
CA LEU A 134 16.44 -0.15 -1.58
C LEU A 134 16.77 1.33 -1.36
N ILE A 135 15.77 2.18 -1.09
CA ILE A 135 15.99 3.60 -0.79
C ILE A 135 16.89 3.74 0.45
N ILE A 136 16.64 2.96 1.50
CA ILE A 136 17.46 2.97 2.72
C ILE A 136 18.90 2.56 2.43
N VAL A 137 19.11 1.51 1.64
CA VAL A 137 20.46 1.07 1.22
C VAL A 137 21.19 2.17 0.47
N VAL A 138 20.53 2.82 -0.51
CA VAL A 138 21.12 3.95 -1.25
C VAL A 138 21.48 5.09 -0.30
N THR A 139 20.64 5.39 0.70
CA THR A 139 20.91 6.43 1.69
C THR A 139 22.16 6.09 2.52
N VAL A 140 22.26 4.85 3.04
CA VAL A 140 23.42 4.41 3.83
C VAL A 140 24.70 4.48 3.01
N VAL A 141 24.68 4.05 1.75
CA VAL A 141 25.84 4.17 0.85
C VAL A 141 26.23 5.63 0.65
N THR A 142 25.25 6.52 0.48
CA THR A 142 25.48 7.95 0.35
C THR A 142 26.09 8.56 1.62
N ASP A 143 25.60 8.18 2.80
CA ASP A 143 26.14 8.63 4.08
C ASP A 143 27.60 8.21 4.27
N ILE A 144 27.91 6.94 3.95
CA ILE A 144 29.29 6.44 3.98
C ILE A 144 30.18 7.23 2.99
N TYR A 145 29.67 7.49 1.79
CA TYR A 145 30.40 8.26 0.80
C TYR A 145 30.70 9.69 1.29
N ILE A 146 29.73 10.39 1.86
CA ILE A 146 29.92 11.74 2.44
C ILE A 146 30.94 11.69 3.57
N PHE A 147 30.87 10.69 4.45
CA PHE A 147 31.75 10.58 5.60
C PHE A 147 33.22 10.28 5.23
N CYS A 148 33.42 9.42 4.22
CA CYS A 148 34.78 8.95 3.86
C CYS A 148 35.48 9.83 2.83
N PHE A 149 34.74 10.51 1.95
CA PHE A 149 35.32 11.13 0.75
C PHE A 149 35.05 12.65 0.61
N LEU A 150 34.14 13.21 1.39
CA LEU A 150 33.81 14.64 1.33
C LEU A 150 34.02 15.39 2.65
#